data_7d5db362fcc24f5734358e0b7191c8e6
#
_entry.id   7d5db362fcc24f5734358e0b7191c8e6
#
_cell.length_a   1.000
_cell.length_b   1.000
_cell.length_c   1.000
_cell.angle_alpha   90.00
_cell.angle_beta   90.00
_cell.angle_gamma   90.00
#
_symmetry.space_group_name_H-M   'P 1'
#
loop_
_entity.id
_entity.type
_entity.pdbx_description
1 polymer ?
#
loop_
_entity_poly.entity_id
_entity_poly.type
_entity_poly.pdbx_seq_one_letter_code
_entity_poly.pdbx_strand_id
1 'polypeptide(L)'
;MVIYKTEDFIKEFEKLPSGIKTLYYKQEIIFKTNWFDPRLHAKRIKELKGTFSFRITRRYRVLFYFRNGDAIFFSIGHRKDIYKKE
;
A
#
# COMPACT_ATOMS: atom_id res chain seq x y z
N MET A 1 10.32 -8.78 8.94
CA MET A 1 9.28 -8.84 7.90
C MET A 1 9.85 -8.37 6.57
N VAL A 2 9.61 -9.13 5.52
CA VAL A 2 10.00 -8.77 4.17
C VAL A 2 8.79 -8.18 3.45
N ILE A 3 9.03 -7.18 2.59
CA ILE A 3 7.99 -6.59 1.75
C ILE A 3 8.23 -7.07 0.32
N TYR A 4 7.24 -7.77 -0.24
CA TYR A 4 7.25 -8.18 -1.64
C TYR A 4 6.30 -7.27 -2.41
N LYS A 5 6.69 -6.91 -3.63
CA LYS A 5 5.89 -6.05 -4.50
C LYS A 5 5.56 -6.83 -5.76
N THR A 6 4.28 -6.93 -6.07
CA THR A 6 3.86 -7.65 -7.27
C THR A 6 4.22 -6.84 -8.52
N GLU A 7 4.19 -7.51 -9.66
CA GLU A 7 4.43 -6.87 -10.94
C GLU A 7 3.43 -5.74 -11.20
N ASP A 8 2.17 -5.97 -10.88
CA ASP A 8 1.13 -4.95 -11.02
C ASP A 8 1.41 -3.73 -10.14
N PHE A 9 1.85 -3.96 -8.89
CA PHE A 9 2.22 -2.86 -8.00
C PHE A 9 3.34 -2.02 -8.62
N ILE A 10 4.38 -2.68 -9.14
CA ILE A 10 5.52 -1.98 -9.72
C ILE A 10 5.09 -1.13 -10.91
N LYS A 11 4.25 -1.67 -11.79
CA LYS A 11 3.74 -0.93 -12.95
C LYS A 11 2.90 0.26 -12.53
N GLU A 12 2.05 0.10 -11.54
CA GLU A 12 1.21 1.19 -11.05
C GLU A 12 2.04 2.26 -10.36
N PHE A 13 3.06 1.85 -9.61
CA PHE A 13 3.96 2.78 -8.94
C PHE A 13 4.66 3.70 -9.95
N GLU A 14 5.11 3.15 -11.06
CA GLU A 14 5.81 3.92 -12.08
C GLU A 14 4.97 5.06 -12.65
N LYS A 15 3.65 4.90 -12.64
CA LYS A 15 2.72 5.91 -13.17
C LYS A 15 2.39 7.03 -12.19
N LEU A 16 2.86 6.94 -10.95
CA LEU A 16 2.53 7.94 -9.93
C LEU A 16 3.28 9.25 -10.18
N PRO A 17 2.69 10.39 -9.78
CA PRO A 17 3.43 11.65 -9.75
C PRO A 17 4.68 11.55 -8.88
N SER A 18 5.74 12.26 -9.25
CA SER A 18 7.02 12.18 -8.55
C SER A 18 6.91 12.52 -7.06
N GLY A 19 6.08 13.49 -6.71
CA GLY A 19 5.86 13.86 -5.31
C GLY A 19 5.25 12.73 -4.50
N ILE A 20 4.36 11.95 -5.11
CA ILE A 20 3.73 10.81 -4.43
C ILE A 20 4.72 9.68 -4.26
N LYS A 21 5.59 9.44 -5.25
CA LYS A 21 6.64 8.44 -5.14
C LYS A 21 7.57 8.74 -3.96
N THR A 22 7.94 10.00 -3.79
CA THR A 22 8.80 10.42 -2.68
C THR A 22 8.13 10.13 -1.33
N LEU A 23 6.86 10.49 -1.21
CA LEU A 23 6.10 10.23 0.02
C LEU A 23 5.91 8.74 0.28
N TYR A 24 5.75 7.95 -0.78
CA TYR A 24 5.64 6.50 -0.64
C TYR A 24 6.86 5.91 0.07
N TYR A 25 8.07 6.30 -0.34
CA TYR A 25 9.28 5.76 0.27
C TYR A 25 9.36 6.05 1.76
N LYS A 26 8.93 7.24 2.17
CA LYS A 26 8.85 7.59 3.59
C LYS A 26 7.90 6.64 4.32
N GLN A 27 6.74 6.38 3.74
CA GLN A 27 5.73 5.50 4.35
C GLN A 27 6.20 4.04 4.39
N GLU A 28 6.93 3.59 3.38
CA GLU A 28 7.47 2.24 3.37
C GLU A 28 8.46 2.02 4.51
N ILE A 29 9.30 3.00 4.79
CA ILE A 29 10.24 2.94 5.91
C ILE A 29 9.49 2.81 7.24
N ILE A 30 8.45 3.60 7.42
CA ILE A 30 7.59 3.51 8.61
C ILE A 30 6.96 2.12 8.71
N PHE A 31 6.43 1.61 7.60
CA PHE A 31 5.79 0.31 7.54
C PHE A 31 6.74 -0.81 8.00
N LYS A 32 7.98 -0.77 7.56
CA LYS A 32 8.97 -1.78 7.93
C LYS A 32 9.24 -1.82 9.44
N THR A 33 9.19 -0.65 10.08
CA THR A 33 9.43 -0.54 11.52
C THR A 33 8.20 -0.98 12.30
N ASN A 34 7.02 -0.52 11.89
CA ASN A 34 5.77 -0.85 12.55
C ASN A 34 4.61 -0.60 11.55
N TRP A 35 4.11 -1.69 10.96
CA TRP A 35 3.05 -1.55 9.96
C TRP A 35 1.75 -0.95 10.52
N PHE A 36 1.60 -0.94 11.82
CA PHE A 36 0.42 -0.39 12.49
C PHE A 36 0.65 1.01 13.02
N ASP A 37 1.75 1.66 12.64
CA ASP A 37 2.04 3.04 13.03
C ASP A 37 0.88 3.95 12.62
N PRO A 38 0.38 4.81 13.53
CA PRO A 38 -0.77 5.69 13.22
C PRO A 38 -0.60 6.56 11.98
N ARG A 39 0.63 6.91 11.64
CA ARG A 39 0.90 7.73 10.45
C ARG A 39 0.52 7.05 9.14
N LEU A 40 0.42 5.73 9.14
CA LEU A 40 0.04 4.96 7.96
C LEU A 40 -1.48 4.85 7.79
N HIS A 41 -2.24 5.07 8.85
CA HIS A 41 -3.69 4.86 8.85
C HIS A 41 -4.06 3.50 8.25
N ALA A 42 -3.32 2.47 8.65
CA ALA A 42 -3.57 1.12 8.14
C ALA A 42 -4.92 0.61 8.63
N LYS A 43 -5.65 -0.02 7.73
CA LYS A 43 -6.96 -0.56 8.07
C LYS A 43 -7.30 -1.76 7.19
N ARG A 44 -8.20 -2.60 7.70
CA ARG A 44 -8.72 -3.74 6.96
C ARG A 44 -9.72 -3.25 5.91
N ILE A 45 -9.71 -3.89 4.75
CA ILE A 45 -10.70 -3.62 3.69
C ILE A 45 -11.81 -4.66 3.83
N LYS A 46 -13.04 -4.19 4.12
CA LYS A 46 -14.16 -5.08 4.40
C LYS A 46 -14.52 -5.98 3.22
N GLU A 47 -14.47 -5.44 2.02
CA GLU A 47 -14.87 -6.14 0.81
C GLU A 47 -13.88 -7.19 0.35
N LEU A 48 -12.64 -7.13 0.84
CA LEU A 48 -11.58 -8.05 0.44
C LEU A 48 -11.00 -8.70 1.69
N LYS A 49 -11.50 -9.89 2.02
CA LYS A 49 -11.07 -10.61 3.21
C LYS A 49 -9.56 -10.78 3.24
N GLY A 50 -8.95 -10.47 4.40
CA GLY A 50 -7.50 -10.62 4.57
C GLY A 50 -6.67 -9.51 3.94
N THR A 51 -7.31 -8.51 3.37
CA THR A 51 -6.64 -7.41 2.69
C THR A 51 -6.71 -6.14 3.52
N PHE A 52 -5.64 -5.37 3.47
CA PHE A 52 -5.48 -4.12 4.21
C PHE A 52 -5.07 -3.01 3.26
N SER A 53 -5.19 -1.77 3.73
CA SER A 53 -4.64 -0.62 3.03
C SER A 53 -3.84 0.24 3.99
N PHE A 54 -2.86 0.99 3.46
CA PHE A 54 -2.29 2.10 4.21
C PHE A 54 -2.18 3.32 3.29
N ARG A 55 -2.09 4.50 3.90
CA ARG A 55 -2.07 5.76 3.16
C ARG A 55 -0.65 6.21 2.84
N ILE A 56 -0.46 6.66 1.60
CA ILE A 56 0.69 7.49 1.23
C ILE A 56 0.32 8.94 1.55
N THR A 57 -0.86 9.35 1.07
CA THR A 57 -1.55 10.60 1.40
C THR A 57 -3.01 10.27 1.60
N ARG A 58 -3.84 11.28 1.86
CA ARG A 58 -5.30 11.05 1.95
C ARG A 58 -5.86 10.38 0.70
N ARG A 59 -5.31 10.70 -0.46
CA ARG A 59 -5.85 10.26 -1.75
C ARG A 59 -5.17 9.04 -2.32
N TYR A 60 -3.93 8.76 -1.93
CA TYR A 60 -3.15 7.66 -2.49
C TYR A 60 -2.93 6.59 -1.44
N ARG A 61 -3.13 5.34 -1.83
CA ARG A 61 -3.08 4.21 -0.91
C ARG A 61 -2.37 3.03 -1.51
N VAL A 62 -1.88 2.17 -0.63
CA VAL A 62 -1.31 0.87 -0.98
C VAL A 62 -2.25 -0.20 -0.46
N LEU A 63 -2.52 -1.23 -1.27
CA LEU A 63 -3.24 -2.42 -0.83
C LEU A 63 -2.25 -3.55 -0.60
N PHE A 64 -2.43 -4.26 0.50
CA PHE A 64 -1.50 -5.33 0.85
C PHE A 64 -2.19 -6.42 1.65
N TYR A 65 -1.54 -7.59 1.73
CA TYR A 65 -1.96 -8.67 2.61
C TYR A 65 -0.71 -9.32 3.18
N PHE A 66 -0.89 -10.14 4.22
CA PHE A 66 0.21 -10.86 4.83
C PHE A 66 0.23 -12.30 4.37
N ARG A 67 1.43 -12.83 4.16
CA ARG A 67 1.63 -14.23 3.83
C ARG A 67 2.87 -14.72 4.55
N ASN A 68 2.71 -15.72 5.41
CA ASN A 68 3.81 -16.29 6.19
C ASN A 68 4.62 -15.24 6.96
N GLY A 69 3.94 -14.22 7.48
CA GLY A 69 4.60 -13.16 8.24
C GLY A 69 5.21 -12.06 7.39
N ASP A 70 5.16 -12.15 6.08
CA ASP A 70 5.65 -11.13 5.17
C ASP A 70 4.50 -10.36 4.55
N ALA A 71 4.77 -9.13 4.10
CA ALA A 71 3.77 -8.27 3.50
C ALA A 71 3.87 -8.34 1.97
N ILE A 72 2.73 -8.48 1.31
CA ILE A 72 2.65 -8.48 -0.15
C ILE A 72 1.91 -7.22 -0.57
N PHE A 73 2.62 -6.29 -1.19
CA PHE A 73 2.02 -5.07 -1.76
C PHE A 73 1.58 -5.37 -3.18
N PHE A 74 0.30 -5.31 -3.46
CA PHE A 74 -0.22 -5.73 -4.76
C PHE A 74 -0.95 -4.65 -5.54
N SER A 75 -1.21 -3.48 -4.96
CA SER A 75 -1.81 -2.37 -5.68
C SER A 75 -1.43 -1.05 -5.02
N ILE A 76 -1.28 -0.01 -5.84
CA ILE A 76 -0.97 1.33 -5.37
C ILE A 76 -1.59 2.32 -6.34
N GLY A 77 -2.23 3.37 -5.82
CA GLY A 77 -2.84 4.37 -6.67
C GLY A 77 -3.80 5.26 -5.93
N HIS A 78 -4.52 6.07 -6.69
CA HIS A 78 -5.53 6.96 -6.14
C HIS A 78 -6.68 6.12 -5.57
N ARG A 79 -7.19 6.50 -4.41
CA ARG A 79 -8.25 5.74 -3.73
C ARG A 79 -9.48 5.49 -4.59
N LYS A 80 -9.78 6.38 -5.53
CA LYS A 80 -10.91 6.20 -6.43
C LYS A 80 -10.69 5.07 -7.42
N ASP A 81 -9.45 4.79 -7.76
CA ASP A 81 -9.11 3.82 -8.81
C ASP A 81 -8.84 2.43 -8.23
N ILE A 82 -8.12 2.35 -7.12
CA ILE A 82 -7.70 1.05 -6.59
C ILE A 82 -8.86 0.20 -6.09
N TYR A 83 -9.92 0.83 -5.59
CA TYR A 83 -11.09 0.10 -5.10
C TYR A 83 -12.04 -0.33 -6.19
N LYS A 84 -11.83 0.12 -7.43
CA LYS A 84 -12.68 -0.26 -8.58
C LYS A 84 -12.14 -1.42 -9.38
N LYS A 85 -11.00 -1.98 -8.99
CA LYS A 85 -10.28 -3.00 -9.76
C LYS A 85 -10.71 -4.43 -9.46
N GLU A 86 -11.85 -4.63 -8.92
CA GLU A 86 -12.33 -5.97 -8.62
C GLU A 86 -12.79 -6.71 -9.88
#